data_93ea48878d52b95757b339da4778b758
#
_entry.id   93ea48878d52b95757b339da4778b758
#
_cell.length_a   1.000
_cell.length_b   1.000
_cell.length_c   1.000
_cell.angle_alpha   90.00
_cell.angle_beta   90.00
_cell.angle_gamma   90.00
#
_symmetry.space_group_name_H-M   'P 1'
#
loop_
_entity.id
_entity.type
_entity.pdbx_description
1 polymer ?
#
loop_
_entity_poly.entity_id
_entity_poly.type
_entity_poly.pdbx_seq_one_letter_code
_entity_poly.pdbx_strand_id
1 'polypeptide(L)'
;MRVMLGLGCDRDTSLITLQQAVKQALSSVDLSLNDVAGTASIDKKNDEAALLQLAQQQGWPLHFFPAEALAQVPVPNPSETVQKYMGTPAVAEAAALLASGGELILEKYKYHGADGKNATVSIARMNDGK
;
A
#
# COMPACT_ATOMS: atom_id res chain seq x y z
N MET A 1 0.78 13.11 12.61
CA MET A 1 -0.18 12.05 12.21
C MET A 1 0.61 10.82 11.78
N ARG A 2 0.18 9.64 12.21
CA ARG A 2 0.83 8.41 11.79
C ARG A 2 -0.08 7.66 10.83
N VAL A 3 0.51 7.12 9.79
CA VAL A 3 -0.26 6.46 8.73
C VAL A 3 0.34 5.11 8.38
N MET A 4 -0.50 4.25 7.80
CA MET A 4 -0.07 3.00 7.19
C MET A 4 -0.21 3.13 5.69
N LEU A 5 0.74 2.57 4.98
CA LEU A 5 0.69 2.54 3.52
C LEU A 5 0.25 1.15 3.06
N GLY A 6 -0.76 1.11 2.20
CA GLY A 6 -1.09 -0.09 1.46
C GLY A 6 -0.37 -0.04 0.13
N LEU A 7 0.34 -1.09 -0.20
CA LEU A 7 1.19 -1.11 -1.39
C LEU A 7 0.78 -2.21 -2.34
N GLY A 8 0.75 -1.89 -3.62
CA GLY A 8 0.59 -2.85 -4.69
C GLY A 8 1.51 -2.48 -5.83
N CYS A 9 1.95 -3.47 -6.57
CA CYS A 9 2.81 -3.20 -7.71
C CYS A 9 2.79 -4.37 -8.68
N ASP A 10 3.23 -4.10 -9.90
CA ASP A 10 3.44 -5.16 -10.88
C ASP A 10 4.62 -6.03 -10.44
N ARG A 11 4.68 -7.24 -10.99
CA ARG A 11 5.81 -8.14 -10.73
C ARG A 11 7.10 -7.48 -11.20
N ASP A 12 8.14 -7.65 -10.41
CA ASP A 12 9.48 -7.16 -10.73
C ASP A 12 9.56 -5.64 -10.87
N THR A 13 8.69 -4.93 -10.16
CA THR A 13 8.77 -3.47 -10.09
C THR A 13 10.07 -3.08 -9.39
N SER A 14 10.73 -2.04 -9.92
CA SER A 14 11.99 -1.60 -9.33
C SER A 14 11.76 -0.86 -8.02
N LEU A 15 12.79 -0.87 -7.19
CA LEU A 15 12.76 -0.12 -5.93
C LEU A 15 12.52 1.37 -6.18
N ILE A 16 13.14 1.91 -7.22
CA ILE A 16 12.99 3.34 -7.54
C ILE A 16 11.53 3.67 -7.85
N THR A 17 10.86 2.81 -8.61
CA THR A 17 9.45 3.04 -8.93
C THR A 17 8.60 3.07 -7.66
N LEU A 18 8.83 2.13 -6.74
CA LEU A 18 8.11 2.12 -5.46
C LEU A 18 8.44 3.35 -4.62
N GLN A 19 9.70 3.73 -4.56
CA GLN A 19 10.10 4.92 -3.80
C GLN A 19 9.42 6.16 -4.32
N GLN A 20 9.38 6.34 -5.62
CA GLN A 20 8.74 7.49 -6.22
C GLN A 20 7.23 7.49 -5.98
N ALA A 21 6.61 6.32 -6.11
CA ALA A 21 5.17 6.20 -5.87
C ALA A 21 4.83 6.60 -4.44
N VAL A 22 5.60 6.11 -3.47
CA VAL A 22 5.36 6.43 -2.06
C VAL A 22 5.57 7.90 -1.78
N LYS A 23 6.67 8.47 -2.27
CA LYS A 23 6.96 9.88 -2.04
C LYS A 23 5.89 10.78 -2.62
N GLN A 24 5.45 10.49 -3.84
CA GLN A 24 4.43 11.30 -4.48
C GLN A 24 3.08 11.16 -3.80
N ALA A 25 2.74 9.94 -3.39
CA ALA A 25 1.48 9.72 -2.68
C ALA A 25 1.44 10.50 -1.37
N LEU A 26 2.51 10.43 -0.58
CA LEU A 26 2.59 11.16 0.68
C LEU A 26 2.53 12.66 0.45
N SER A 27 3.28 13.14 -0.54
CA SER A 27 3.29 14.56 -0.84
C SER A 27 1.92 15.09 -1.25
N SER A 28 1.13 14.27 -1.91
CA SER A 28 -0.20 14.68 -2.38
C SER A 28 -1.16 14.97 -1.22
N VAL A 29 -0.85 14.48 -0.02
CA VAL A 29 -1.67 14.70 1.17
C VAL A 29 -0.86 15.39 2.28
N ASP A 30 0.23 16.06 1.90
CA ASP A 30 1.08 16.85 2.81
C ASP A 30 1.69 16.02 3.94
N LEU A 31 2.06 14.79 3.63
CA LEU A 31 2.75 13.92 4.57
C LEU A 31 4.17 13.63 4.10
N SER A 32 4.99 13.16 5.01
CA SER A 32 6.37 12.81 4.70
C SER A 32 6.65 11.37 5.10
N LEU A 33 7.84 10.89 4.74
CA LEU A 33 8.27 9.54 5.12
C LEU A 33 8.25 9.33 6.63
N ASN A 34 8.49 10.39 7.39
CA ASN A 34 8.51 10.31 8.85
C ASN A 34 7.14 10.05 9.46
N ASP A 35 6.08 10.29 8.70
CA ASP A 35 4.72 10.06 9.19
C ASP A 35 4.28 8.60 9.05
N VAL A 36 5.06 7.79 8.35
CA VAL A 36 4.67 6.41 8.06
C VAL A 36 5.02 5.51 9.24
N ALA A 37 4.01 4.83 9.76
CA ALA A 37 4.20 3.87 10.85
C ALA A 37 4.57 2.48 10.32
N GLY A 38 4.12 2.15 9.13
CA GLY A 38 4.40 0.86 8.54
C GLY A 38 3.73 0.69 7.20
N THR A 39 3.86 -0.50 6.64
CA THR A 39 3.36 -0.81 5.31
C THR A 39 2.62 -2.14 5.32
N ALA A 40 1.78 -2.35 4.31
CA ALA A 40 1.01 -3.58 4.18
C ALA A 40 0.78 -3.90 2.71
N SER A 41 0.67 -5.18 2.39
CA SER A 41 0.39 -5.63 1.04
C SER A 41 -0.30 -7.00 1.11
N ILE A 42 -0.57 -7.57 -0.05
CA ILE A 42 -1.15 -8.92 -0.12
C ILE A 42 -0.01 -9.96 0.01
N ASP A 43 -0.31 -11.09 0.61
CA ASP A 43 0.71 -12.11 0.87
C ASP A 43 1.34 -12.69 -0.40
N LYS A 44 0.67 -12.60 -1.52
CA LYS A 44 1.25 -13.02 -2.80
C LYS A 44 2.43 -12.17 -3.24
N LYS A 45 2.64 -11.04 -2.59
CA LYS A 45 3.78 -10.15 -2.84
C LYS A 45 4.91 -10.34 -1.82
N ASN A 46 4.85 -11.38 -1.00
CA ASN A 46 5.82 -11.56 0.07
C ASN A 46 7.24 -11.85 -0.43
N ASP A 47 7.39 -12.19 -1.71
CA ASP A 47 8.70 -12.40 -2.33
C ASP A 47 9.08 -11.26 -3.27
N GLU A 48 8.32 -10.16 -3.26
CA GLU A 48 8.60 -9.03 -4.14
C GLU A 48 9.75 -8.22 -3.56
N ALA A 49 10.92 -8.32 -4.20
CA ALA A 49 12.16 -7.76 -3.65
C ALA A 49 12.06 -6.26 -3.37
N ALA A 50 11.43 -5.51 -4.27
CA ALA A 50 11.35 -4.06 -4.10
C ALA A 50 10.55 -3.67 -2.86
N LEU A 51 9.45 -4.39 -2.57
CA LEU A 51 8.68 -4.13 -1.35
C LEU A 51 9.51 -4.39 -0.10
N LEU A 52 10.22 -5.52 -0.10
CA LEU A 52 11.04 -5.90 1.04
C LEU A 52 12.18 -4.90 1.26
N GLN A 53 12.80 -4.46 0.17
CA GLN A 53 13.91 -3.52 0.23
C GLN A 53 13.44 -2.15 0.71
N LEU A 54 12.29 -1.70 0.24
CA LEU A 54 11.76 -0.41 0.66
C LEU A 54 11.48 -0.38 2.15
N ALA A 55 10.79 -1.41 2.64
CA ALA A 55 10.48 -1.48 4.06
C ALA A 55 11.76 -1.55 4.90
N GLN A 56 12.73 -2.34 4.47
CA GLN A 56 13.99 -2.47 5.19
C GLN A 56 14.76 -1.15 5.21
N GLN A 57 14.81 -0.47 4.09
CA GLN A 57 15.52 0.80 3.94
C GLN A 57 14.99 1.86 4.88
N GLN A 58 13.67 1.92 5.01
CA GLN A 58 13.01 2.93 5.83
C GLN A 58 12.81 2.49 7.28
N GLY A 59 13.07 1.23 7.58
CA GLY A 59 12.82 0.71 8.91
C GLY A 59 11.35 0.52 9.21
N TRP A 60 10.53 0.33 8.19
CA TRP A 60 9.09 0.15 8.37
C TRP A 60 8.74 -1.32 8.52
N PRO A 61 7.81 -1.67 9.42
CA PRO A 61 7.25 -3.01 9.38
C PRO A 61 6.47 -3.21 8.09
N LEU A 62 6.49 -4.42 7.57
CA LEU A 62 5.77 -4.78 6.36
C LEU A 62 4.88 -5.98 6.69
N HIS A 63 3.57 -5.77 6.61
CA HIS A 63 2.58 -6.77 6.92
C HIS A 63 2.00 -7.34 5.64
N PHE A 64 1.85 -8.65 5.60
CA PHE A 64 1.21 -9.32 4.46
C PHE A 64 -0.07 -9.96 4.92
N PHE A 65 -1.14 -9.72 4.18
CA PHE A 65 -2.46 -10.25 4.50
C PHE A 65 -2.95 -11.17 3.39
N PRO A 66 -3.66 -12.23 3.74
CA PRO A 66 -4.22 -13.11 2.72
C PRO A 66 -5.35 -12.42 1.96
N ALA A 67 -5.56 -12.86 0.73
CA ALA A 67 -6.59 -12.29 -0.13
C ALA A 67 -7.96 -12.33 0.52
N GLU A 68 -8.28 -13.41 1.26
CA GLU A 68 -9.56 -13.55 1.93
C GLU A 68 -9.80 -12.46 2.95
N ALA A 69 -8.76 -12.11 3.71
CA ALA A 69 -8.88 -11.04 4.70
C ALA A 69 -9.08 -9.69 4.02
N LEU A 70 -8.36 -9.45 2.93
CA LEU A 70 -8.48 -8.20 2.21
C LEU A 70 -9.84 -8.07 1.54
N ALA A 71 -10.38 -9.16 1.05
CA ALA A 71 -11.69 -9.14 0.37
C ALA A 71 -12.83 -8.76 1.31
N GLN A 72 -12.65 -8.92 2.62
CA GLN A 72 -13.68 -8.61 3.60
C GLN A 72 -13.64 -7.18 4.08
N VAL A 73 -12.60 -6.43 3.73
CA VAL A 73 -12.46 -5.06 4.19
C VAL A 73 -13.35 -4.14 3.35
N PRO A 74 -14.23 -3.34 3.97
CA PRO A 74 -15.00 -2.36 3.21
C PRO A 74 -14.08 -1.29 2.66
N VAL A 75 -14.14 -1.08 1.35
CA VAL A 75 -13.32 -0.07 0.70
C VAL A 75 -14.23 0.90 -0.05
N PRO A 76 -13.82 2.17 -0.20
CA PRO A 76 -14.66 3.16 -0.86
C PRO A 76 -14.88 2.88 -2.35
N ASN A 77 -13.96 2.14 -2.97
CA ASN A 77 -14.08 1.80 -4.39
C ASN A 77 -14.06 0.28 -4.54
N PRO A 78 -15.10 -0.39 -4.06
CA PRO A 78 -15.13 -1.84 -4.19
C PRO A 78 -15.15 -2.23 -5.66
N SER A 79 -14.49 -3.32 -5.97
CA SER A 79 -14.42 -3.82 -7.32
C SER A 79 -14.63 -5.31 -7.30
N GLU A 80 -15.45 -5.78 -8.22
CA GLU A 80 -15.62 -7.21 -8.38
C GLU A 80 -14.33 -7.90 -8.74
N THR A 81 -13.41 -7.17 -9.35
CA THR A 81 -12.12 -7.73 -9.71
C THR A 81 -11.25 -8.03 -8.51
N VAL A 82 -11.51 -7.39 -7.36
CA VAL A 82 -10.78 -7.68 -6.13
C VAL A 82 -10.92 -9.16 -5.77
N GLN A 83 -12.07 -9.72 -5.99
CA GLN A 83 -12.33 -11.11 -5.66
C GLN A 83 -11.70 -12.07 -6.67
N LYS A 84 -11.51 -11.62 -7.90
CA LYS A 84 -11.02 -12.47 -8.98
C LYS A 84 -9.54 -12.31 -9.25
N TYR A 85 -9.06 -11.10 -9.14
CA TYR A 85 -7.69 -10.76 -9.56
C TYR A 85 -6.93 -10.12 -8.41
N MET A 86 -6.00 -10.86 -7.88
CA MET A 86 -5.10 -10.33 -6.87
C MET A 86 -4.30 -9.20 -7.50
N GLY A 87 -4.00 -8.18 -6.71
CA GLY A 87 -3.20 -7.09 -7.20
C GLY A 87 -3.98 -5.97 -7.86
N THR A 88 -5.31 -6.00 -7.76
CA THR A 88 -6.10 -4.86 -8.20
C THR A 88 -5.84 -3.66 -7.29
N PRO A 89 -6.15 -2.43 -7.74
CA PRO A 89 -5.91 -1.25 -6.89
C PRO A 89 -6.58 -1.31 -5.52
N ALA A 90 -7.75 -1.97 -5.44
CA ALA A 90 -8.47 -2.06 -4.17
C ALA A 90 -7.72 -2.91 -3.14
N VAL A 91 -6.78 -3.74 -3.56
CA VAL A 91 -5.94 -4.50 -2.63
C VAL A 91 -5.13 -3.54 -1.74
N ALA A 92 -4.56 -2.49 -2.33
CA ALA A 92 -3.79 -1.53 -1.56
C ALA A 92 -4.66 -0.82 -0.52
N GLU A 93 -5.87 -0.42 -0.92
CA GLU A 93 -6.80 0.22 0.00
C GLU A 93 -7.17 -0.70 1.16
N ALA A 94 -7.51 -1.95 0.84
CA ALA A 94 -7.88 -2.91 1.86
C ALA A 94 -6.72 -3.20 2.81
N ALA A 95 -5.51 -3.34 2.27
CA ALA A 95 -4.33 -3.60 3.11
C ALA A 95 -4.06 -2.44 4.06
N ALA A 96 -4.17 -1.19 3.56
CA ALA A 96 -3.95 -0.02 4.39
C ALA A 96 -4.97 0.04 5.52
N LEU A 97 -6.24 -0.21 5.21
CA LEU A 97 -7.31 -0.18 6.21
C LEU A 97 -7.13 -1.28 7.25
N LEU A 98 -6.82 -2.49 6.79
CA LEU A 98 -6.67 -3.62 7.70
C LEU A 98 -5.50 -3.40 8.66
N ALA A 99 -4.40 -2.87 8.15
CA ALA A 99 -3.22 -2.63 8.96
C ALA A 99 -3.39 -1.47 9.92
N SER A 100 -4.10 -0.42 9.50
CA SER A 100 -4.22 0.79 10.29
C SER A 100 -5.32 0.73 11.33
N GLY A 101 -6.40 0.03 11.03
CA GLY A 101 -7.60 0.06 11.85
C GLY A 101 -8.30 1.41 11.83
N GLY A 102 -7.88 2.32 10.96
CA GLY A 102 -8.43 3.67 10.86
C GLY A 102 -9.18 3.89 9.56
N GLU A 103 -9.00 5.05 8.96
CA GLU A 103 -9.70 5.39 7.74
C GLU A 103 -8.73 5.88 6.67
N LEU A 104 -9.15 5.76 5.41
CA LEU A 104 -8.32 6.18 4.29
C LEU A 104 -8.18 7.69 4.23
N ILE A 105 -6.97 8.15 4.02
CA ILE A 105 -6.64 9.53 3.71
C ILE A 105 -6.51 9.68 2.21
N LEU A 106 -5.90 8.69 1.56
CA LEU A 106 -5.71 8.66 0.12
C LEU A 106 -6.15 7.27 -0.36
N GLU A 107 -7.17 7.24 -1.22
CA GLU A 107 -7.78 5.97 -1.63
C GLU A 107 -6.82 5.13 -2.44
N LYS A 108 -6.29 5.69 -3.49
CA LYS A 108 -5.25 5.03 -4.25
C LYS A 108 -4.52 6.05 -5.10
N TYR A 109 -3.23 5.90 -5.16
CA TYR A 109 -2.37 6.70 -6.00
C TYR A 109 -1.65 5.76 -6.95
N LYS A 110 -1.88 5.91 -8.23
CA LYS A 110 -1.27 5.06 -9.24
C LYS A 110 -0.07 5.77 -9.82
N TYR A 111 1.05 5.07 -9.86
CA TYR A 111 2.27 5.61 -10.40
C TYR A 111 2.82 4.67 -11.46
N HIS A 112 3.12 5.20 -12.62
CA HIS A 112 3.74 4.45 -13.71
C HIS A 112 5.21 4.82 -13.76
N GLY A 113 6.08 3.84 -13.50
CA GLY A 113 7.50 4.10 -13.40
C GLY A 113 8.22 4.08 -14.71
N ALA A 114 9.46 4.53 -14.69
CA ALA A 114 10.32 4.54 -15.88
C ALA A 114 10.64 3.12 -16.34
N ASP A 115 10.52 2.14 -15.46
CA ASP A 115 10.72 0.74 -15.78
C ASP A 115 9.53 0.10 -16.49
N GLY A 116 8.48 0.87 -16.75
CA GLY A 116 7.26 0.36 -17.38
C GLY A 116 6.33 -0.35 -16.42
N LYS A 117 6.62 -0.33 -15.13
CA LYS A 117 5.82 -1.01 -14.13
C LYS A 117 4.95 -0.03 -13.37
N ASN A 118 3.85 -0.54 -12.83
CA ASN A 118 2.92 0.28 -12.09
C ASN A 118 3.01 -0.03 -10.60
N ALA A 119 2.87 1.01 -9.80
CA ALA A 119 2.78 0.87 -8.35
C ALA A 119 1.56 1.62 -7.87
N THR A 120 0.92 1.09 -6.84
CA THR A 120 -0.26 1.70 -6.24
C THR A 120 -0.01 1.90 -4.76
N VAL A 121 -0.36 3.07 -4.26
CA VAL A 121 -0.19 3.41 -2.85
C VAL A 121 -1.51 3.93 -2.32
N SER A 122 -1.94 3.37 -1.21
CA SER A 122 -3.08 3.88 -0.45
C SER A 122 -2.57 4.29 0.93
N ILE A 123 -3.14 5.33 1.50
CA ILE A 123 -2.70 5.84 2.79
C ILE A 123 -3.89 5.84 3.73
N ALA A 124 -3.73 5.20 4.88
CA ALA A 124 -4.78 5.17 5.90
C ALA A 124 -4.21 5.68 7.21
N ARG A 125 -5.02 6.47 7.91
CA ARG A 125 -4.62 7.01 9.20
C ARG A 125 -4.67 5.91 10.25
N MET A 126 -3.62 5.86 11.08
CA MET A 126 -3.59 4.90 12.18
C MET A 126 -4.69 5.19 13.18
N ASN A 127 -5.33 4.14 13.63
CA ASN A 127 -6.24 4.24 14.75
C ASN A 127 -5.42 4.00 16.01
N ASP A 128 -5.17 5.05 16.75
CA ASP A 128 -4.31 4.99 17.92
C ASP A 128 -4.99 4.43 19.15
N GLY A 129 -6.19 3.93 19.01
CA GLY A 129 -6.90 3.37 20.13
C GLY A 129 -7.49 4.41 21.06
N LYS A 130 -7.65 5.59 20.57
CA LYS A 130 -8.17 6.70 21.36
C LYS A 130 -9.61 6.96 21.06
#